data_c8137c79ca8e1f58e2ff444627d5c71f
#
_entry.id   c8137c79ca8e1f58e2ff444627d5c71f
#
_cell.length_a   1.000
_cell.length_b   1.000
_cell.length_c   1.000
_cell.angle_alpha   90.00
_cell.angle_beta   90.00
_cell.angle_gamma   90.00
#
_symmetry.space_group_name_H-M   'P 1'
#
loop_
_entity.id
_entity.type
_entity.pdbx_description
1 polymer ?
#
loop_
_entity_poly.entity_id
_entity_poly.type
_entity_poly.pdbx_seq_one_letter_code
_entity_poly.pdbx_strand_id
1 'polypeptide(L)'
;MTFNMPARHYFKIKAECPTHSRTDVTARHHKLVIDEPEIRGGTDAAATPLETMLSSYLACLNVISHLIAGEMGIRLDDMSMALDVEFDTSGVSTQIPTTLPFPNLILTVNVSSDANDTQLTQLKSDLYARPFKVNSRCFICC
;
A
#
# COMPACT_ATOMS: atom_id res chain seq x y z
N MET A 1 -15.07 15.60 -3.97
CA MET A 1 -14.82 15.22 -2.56
C MET A 1 -13.73 16.13 -2.02
N THR A 2 -14.00 16.97 -1.01
CA THR A 2 -13.00 17.90 -0.48
C THR A 2 -12.30 17.23 0.69
N PHE A 3 -11.01 16.92 0.56
CA PHE A 3 -10.21 16.36 1.63
C PHE A 3 -9.71 17.50 2.54
N ASN A 4 -10.43 17.78 3.60
CA ASN A 4 -9.99 18.76 4.59
C ASN A 4 -9.16 18.05 5.67
N MET A 5 -7.87 17.80 5.38
CA MET A 5 -6.94 17.24 6.33
C MET A 5 -6.02 18.32 6.89
N PRO A 6 -5.74 18.33 8.20
CA PRO A 6 -4.75 19.23 8.76
C PRO A 6 -3.37 18.95 8.16
N ALA A 7 -2.51 19.98 8.09
CA ALA A 7 -1.15 19.86 7.55
C ALA A 7 -0.28 18.80 8.28
N ARG A 8 -0.66 18.46 9.51
CA ARG A 8 -0.05 17.37 10.30
C ARG A 8 -1.14 16.53 10.93
N HIS A 9 -1.08 15.22 10.72
CA HIS A 9 -2.00 14.25 11.30
C HIS A 9 -1.22 13.23 12.13
N TYR A 10 -1.74 12.91 13.32
CA TYR A 10 -1.12 11.94 14.24
C TYR A 10 -1.93 10.67 14.27
N PHE A 11 -1.28 9.56 14.00
CA PHE A 11 -1.86 8.23 14.12
C PHE A 11 -1.35 7.55 15.40
N LYS A 12 -2.26 6.84 16.09
CA LYS A 12 -1.92 5.97 17.21
C LYS A 12 -2.32 4.55 16.83
N ILE A 13 -1.33 3.68 16.72
CA ILE A 13 -1.49 2.29 16.37
C ILE A 13 -0.83 1.48 17.49
N LYS A 14 -1.49 0.43 17.94
CA LYS A 14 -0.99 -0.53 18.91
C LYS A 14 -0.93 -1.90 18.29
N ALA A 15 0.00 -2.72 18.72
CA ALA A 15 0.13 -4.10 18.29
C ALA A 15 0.38 -4.99 19.51
N GLU A 16 -0.26 -6.15 19.52
CA GLU A 16 0.01 -7.27 20.41
C GLU A 16 0.55 -8.41 19.57
N CYS A 17 1.60 -9.08 20.05
CA CYS A 17 2.29 -10.15 19.33
C CYS A 17 2.11 -11.47 20.10
N PRO A 18 0.98 -12.18 19.93
CA PRO A 18 0.68 -13.40 20.66
C PRO A 18 1.65 -14.55 20.35
N THR A 19 2.24 -14.55 19.13
CA THR A 19 3.28 -15.48 18.73
C THR A 19 4.40 -14.73 18.00
N HIS A 20 5.47 -15.41 17.61
CA HIS A 20 6.56 -14.82 16.84
C HIS A 20 6.16 -14.45 15.40
N SER A 21 5.07 -14.99 14.88
CA SER A 21 4.57 -14.79 13.51
C SER A 21 3.30 -13.97 13.44
N ARG A 22 2.47 -13.99 14.51
CA ARG A 22 1.18 -13.31 14.54
C ARG A 22 1.27 -11.95 15.24
N THR A 23 0.64 -10.95 14.62
CA THR A 23 0.50 -9.60 15.15
C THR A 23 -0.96 -9.16 15.06
N ASP A 24 -1.56 -8.82 16.20
CA ASP A 24 -2.90 -8.28 16.31
C ASP A 24 -2.82 -6.76 16.47
N VAL A 25 -3.19 -6.02 15.42
CA VAL A 25 -3.06 -4.56 15.35
C VAL A 25 -4.39 -3.90 15.67
N THR A 26 -4.33 -2.81 16.44
CA THR A 26 -5.49 -1.94 16.71
C THR A 26 -5.19 -0.51 16.27
N ALA A 27 -6.02 0.01 15.37
CA ALA A 27 -6.01 1.40 14.92
C ALA A 27 -7.38 2.01 15.17
N ARG A 28 -7.49 2.94 16.12
CA ARG A 28 -8.76 3.46 16.64
C ARG A 28 -9.64 2.32 17.21
N HIS A 29 -10.79 2.03 16.58
CA HIS A 29 -11.69 0.91 16.92
C HIS A 29 -11.59 -0.27 15.94
N HIS A 30 -10.70 -0.18 14.94
CA HIS A 30 -10.49 -1.23 13.95
C HIS A 30 -9.40 -2.19 14.40
N LYS A 31 -9.60 -3.45 14.08
CA LYS A 31 -8.63 -4.53 14.31
C LYS A 31 -8.18 -5.10 12.98
N LEU A 32 -6.90 -5.45 12.91
CA LEU A 32 -6.28 -6.14 11.80
C LEU A 32 -5.42 -7.26 12.37
N VAL A 33 -5.55 -8.45 11.83
CA VAL A 33 -4.67 -9.59 12.13
C VAL A 33 -3.69 -9.73 10.99
N ILE A 34 -2.43 -9.97 11.32
CA ILE A 34 -1.34 -10.23 10.37
C ILE A 34 -0.69 -11.52 10.86
N ASP A 35 -0.44 -12.47 9.96
CA ASP A 35 0.18 -13.75 10.31
C ASP A 35 1.08 -14.24 9.17
N GLU A 36 1.91 -15.23 9.44
CA GLU A 36 2.73 -15.88 8.43
C GLU A 36 2.11 -17.24 8.06
N PRO A 37 2.37 -17.76 6.85
CA PRO A 37 1.97 -19.10 6.48
C PRO A 37 2.71 -20.16 7.31
N GLU A 38 2.16 -21.37 7.38
CA GLU A 38 2.70 -22.48 8.20
C GLU A 38 4.16 -22.78 7.88
N ILE A 39 4.57 -22.71 6.61
CA ILE A 39 5.96 -22.94 6.17
C ILE A 39 6.95 -21.92 6.76
N ARG A 40 6.46 -20.77 7.25
CA ARG A 40 7.25 -19.73 7.94
C ARG A 40 6.96 -19.67 9.44
N GLY A 41 6.29 -20.70 9.97
CA GLY A 41 6.01 -20.83 11.39
C GLY A 41 4.76 -20.11 11.88
N GLY A 42 3.91 -19.63 10.98
CA GLY A 42 2.60 -19.06 11.29
C GLY A 42 1.47 -20.08 11.27
N THR A 43 0.25 -19.61 11.23
CA THR A 43 -0.97 -20.42 11.15
C THR A 43 -1.81 -20.13 9.90
N ASP A 44 -1.32 -19.26 9.02
CA ASP A 44 -2.02 -18.81 7.80
C ASP A 44 -3.43 -18.24 8.11
N ALA A 45 -3.56 -17.62 9.27
CA ALA A 45 -4.84 -17.05 9.71
C ALA A 45 -5.17 -15.70 9.05
N ALA A 46 -4.18 -15.06 8.43
CA ALA A 46 -4.32 -13.75 7.79
C ALA A 46 -3.19 -13.50 6.77
N ALA A 47 -3.31 -12.39 6.03
CA ALA A 47 -2.27 -11.94 5.11
C ALA A 47 -0.95 -11.69 5.86
N THR A 48 0.17 -11.94 5.16
CA THR A 48 1.52 -11.70 5.68
C THR A 48 1.78 -10.20 5.89
N PRO A 49 2.81 -9.84 6.67
CA PRO A 49 3.21 -8.44 6.86
C PRO A 49 3.45 -7.71 5.53
N LEU A 50 4.11 -8.36 4.58
CA LEU A 50 4.41 -7.79 3.27
C LEU A 50 3.15 -7.59 2.44
N GLU A 51 2.27 -8.58 2.36
CA GLU A 51 0.98 -8.48 1.66
C GLU A 51 0.09 -7.40 2.27
N THR A 52 0.07 -7.28 3.58
CA THR A 52 -0.66 -6.23 4.31
C THR A 52 -0.14 -4.85 3.96
N MET A 53 1.18 -4.66 3.92
CA MET A 53 1.81 -3.40 3.52
C MET A 53 1.45 -3.03 2.07
N LEU A 54 1.58 -3.98 1.15
CA LEU A 54 1.26 -3.77 -0.27
C LEU A 54 -0.25 -3.51 -0.48
N SER A 55 -1.11 -4.18 0.28
CA SER A 55 -2.55 -3.93 0.25
C SER A 55 -2.89 -2.51 0.72
N SER A 56 -2.21 -2.01 1.76
CA SER A 56 -2.40 -0.64 2.23
C SER A 56 -1.95 0.40 1.18
N TYR A 57 -0.92 0.09 0.41
CA TYR A 57 -0.49 0.92 -0.71
C TYR A 57 -1.58 1.02 -1.79
N LEU A 58 -2.21 -0.10 -2.19
CA LEU A 58 -3.33 -0.10 -3.12
C LEU A 58 -4.52 0.71 -2.58
N ALA A 59 -4.84 0.58 -1.30
CA ALA A 59 -5.90 1.35 -0.66
C ALA A 59 -5.61 2.86 -0.69
N CYS A 60 -4.37 3.27 -0.48
CA CYS A 60 -3.95 4.68 -0.63
C CYS A 60 -4.09 5.17 -2.06
N LEU A 61 -3.67 4.37 -3.05
CA LEU A 61 -3.82 4.71 -4.46
C LEU A 61 -5.29 4.93 -4.83
N ASN A 62 -6.20 4.07 -4.35
CA ASN A 62 -7.63 4.24 -4.55
C ASN A 62 -8.12 5.63 -4.08
N VAL A 63 -7.81 5.99 -2.84
CA VAL A 63 -8.24 7.28 -2.26
C VAL A 63 -7.67 8.46 -3.03
N ILE A 64 -6.38 8.42 -3.37
CA ILE A 64 -5.70 9.52 -4.07
C ILE A 64 -6.18 9.64 -5.51
N SER A 65 -6.45 8.52 -6.20
CA SER A 65 -7.01 8.53 -7.55
C SER A 65 -8.35 9.26 -7.61
N HIS A 66 -9.25 8.97 -6.69
CA HIS A 66 -10.55 9.63 -6.60
C HIS A 66 -10.43 11.12 -6.21
N LEU A 67 -9.44 11.46 -5.37
CA LEU A 67 -9.18 12.85 -5.02
C LEU A 67 -8.73 13.65 -6.25
N ILE A 68 -7.73 13.17 -6.99
CA ILE A 68 -7.20 13.85 -8.17
C ILE A 68 -8.26 13.91 -9.27
N ALA A 69 -8.97 12.80 -9.52
CA ALA A 69 -10.07 12.78 -10.49
C ALA A 69 -11.13 13.84 -10.16
N GLY A 70 -11.51 13.96 -8.89
CA GLY A 70 -12.45 15.01 -8.44
C GLY A 70 -11.92 16.43 -8.65
N GLU A 71 -10.62 16.68 -8.47
CA GLU A 71 -10.00 17.99 -8.76
C GLU A 71 -9.98 18.30 -10.26
N MET A 72 -9.87 17.27 -11.10
CA MET A 72 -9.91 17.38 -12.56
C MET A 72 -11.34 17.43 -13.12
N GLY A 73 -12.36 17.29 -12.27
CA GLY A 73 -13.76 17.20 -12.70
C GLY A 73 -14.12 15.91 -13.43
N ILE A 74 -13.37 14.84 -13.18
CA ILE A 74 -13.56 13.51 -13.74
C ILE A 74 -14.28 12.64 -12.72
N ARG A 75 -15.18 11.77 -13.20
CA ARG A 75 -15.81 10.73 -12.39
C ARG A 75 -15.18 9.38 -12.69
N LEU A 76 -14.75 8.69 -11.64
CA LEU A 76 -14.36 7.28 -11.70
C LEU A 76 -15.56 6.43 -11.25
N ASP A 77 -16.14 5.66 -12.17
CA ASP A 77 -17.34 4.85 -11.93
C ASP A 77 -16.98 3.49 -11.33
N ASP A 78 -15.92 2.86 -11.82
CA ASP A 78 -15.38 1.60 -11.33
C ASP A 78 -13.85 1.62 -11.43
N MET A 79 -13.19 1.00 -10.44
CA MET A 79 -11.74 0.88 -10.44
C MET A 79 -11.32 -0.44 -9.79
N SER A 80 -10.48 -1.19 -10.49
CA SER A 80 -9.79 -2.36 -9.94
C SER A 80 -8.29 -2.24 -10.12
N MET A 81 -7.54 -2.81 -9.19
CA MET A 81 -6.09 -2.78 -9.20
C MET A 81 -5.52 -4.15 -8.90
N ALA A 82 -4.45 -4.52 -9.60
CA ALA A 82 -3.63 -5.67 -9.30
C ALA A 82 -2.17 -5.22 -9.15
N LEU A 83 -1.45 -5.82 -8.22
CA LEU A 83 -0.07 -5.51 -7.93
C LEU A 83 0.73 -6.83 -7.93
N ASP A 84 1.61 -6.99 -8.91
CA ASP A 84 2.56 -8.09 -8.99
C ASP A 84 3.93 -7.59 -8.53
N VAL A 85 4.49 -8.24 -7.52
CA VAL A 85 5.71 -7.78 -6.85
C VAL A 85 6.69 -8.93 -6.70
N GLU A 86 7.93 -8.69 -7.13
CA GLU A 86 9.07 -9.51 -6.78
C GLU A 86 9.76 -8.91 -5.55
N PHE A 87 10.00 -9.72 -4.54
CA PHE A 87 10.68 -9.30 -3.32
C PHE A 87 12.01 -10.03 -3.17
N ASP A 88 13.09 -9.26 -3.06
CA ASP A 88 14.43 -9.80 -2.80
C ASP A 88 14.62 -10.07 -1.31
N THR A 89 14.62 -11.35 -0.94
CA THR A 89 14.78 -11.81 0.44
C THR A 89 16.25 -11.88 0.90
N SER A 90 17.22 -11.59 0.04
CA SER A 90 18.65 -11.71 0.37
C SER A 90 19.05 -10.82 1.54
N GLY A 91 18.51 -9.60 1.63
CA GLY A 91 18.75 -8.68 2.73
C GLY A 91 18.25 -9.18 4.10
N VAL A 92 17.23 -10.04 4.10
CA VAL A 92 16.67 -10.66 5.31
C VAL A 92 17.46 -11.91 5.71
N SER A 93 17.81 -12.74 4.73
CA SER A 93 18.41 -14.08 4.96
C SER A 93 19.92 -14.05 5.15
N THR A 94 20.64 -13.08 4.57
CA THR A 94 22.12 -13.09 4.51
C THR A 94 22.78 -11.98 5.31
N GLN A 95 22.03 -11.09 5.93
CA GLN A 95 22.53 -9.85 6.60
C GLN A 95 23.28 -8.90 5.65
N ILE A 96 23.22 -9.13 4.35
CA ILE A 96 23.77 -8.23 3.33
C ILE A 96 22.66 -7.25 2.95
N PRO A 97 22.83 -5.94 3.17
CA PRO A 97 21.81 -4.98 2.80
C PRO A 97 21.49 -5.05 1.29
N THR A 98 20.25 -5.31 0.94
CA THR A 98 19.81 -5.14 -0.44
C THR A 98 19.50 -3.66 -0.69
N THR A 99 19.97 -3.13 -1.82
CA THR A 99 19.71 -1.74 -2.22
C THR A 99 18.38 -1.58 -2.92
N LEU A 100 17.79 -2.68 -3.41
CA LEU A 100 16.55 -2.70 -4.15
C LEU A 100 15.68 -3.89 -3.69
N PRO A 101 14.96 -3.75 -2.56
CA PRO A 101 14.15 -4.85 -2.01
C PRO A 101 13.00 -5.27 -2.94
N PHE A 102 12.55 -4.39 -3.83
CA PHE A 102 11.53 -4.67 -4.84
C PHE A 102 12.11 -4.46 -6.24
N PRO A 103 12.83 -5.44 -6.80
CA PRO A 103 13.46 -5.29 -8.12
C PRO A 103 12.43 -5.19 -9.26
N ASN A 104 11.24 -5.76 -9.07
CA ASN A 104 10.16 -5.70 -10.03
C ASN A 104 8.83 -5.44 -9.32
N LEU A 105 8.12 -4.40 -9.76
CA LEU A 105 6.80 -4.03 -9.26
C LEU A 105 5.95 -3.56 -10.43
N ILE A 106 4.88 -4.31 -10.71
CA ILE A 106 3.95 -4.03 -11.80
C ILE A 106 2.58 -3.74 -11.20
N LEU A 107 2.13 -2.50 -11.34
CA LEU A 107 0.79 -2.08 -10.95
C LEU A 107 -0.09 -2.02 -12.21
N THR A 108 -1.14 -2.82 -12.23
CA THR A 108 -2.19 -2.77 -13.26
C THR A 108 -3.42 -2.09 -12.68
N VAL A 109 -3.91 -1.06 -13.36
CA VAL A 109 -5.12 -0.32 -12.97
C VAL A 109 -6.11 -0.37 -14.11
N ASN A 110 -7.31 -0.90 -13.84
CA ASN A 110 -8.44 -0.85 -14.75
C ASN A 110 -9.44 0.16 -14.18
N VAL A 111 -9.86 1.11 -15.00
CA VAL A 111 -10.78 2.16 -14.58
C VAL A 111 -11.85 2.37 -15.64
N SER A 112 -13.10 2.53 -15.18
CA SER A 112 -14.20 3.06 -15.97
C SER A 112 -14.48 4.50 -15.55
N SER A 113 -14.54 5.42 -16.50
CA SER A 113 -14.69 6.84 -16.22
C SER A 113 -15.35 7.58 -17.40
N ASP A 114 -15.77 8.80 -17.16
CA ASP A 114 -16.21 9.76 -18.19
C ASP A 114 -15.04 10.55 -18.81
N ALA A 115 -13.81 10.23 -18.43
CA ALA A 115 -12.60 10.91 -18.91
C ALA A 115 -12.19 10.45 -20.30
N ASN A 116 -11.62 11.37 -21.08
CA ASN A 116 -10.91 11.03 -22.32
C ASN A 116 -9.46 10.58 -22.07
N ASP A 117 -8.78 10.06 -23.08
CA ASP A 117 -7.42 9.51 -22.98
C ASP A 117 -6.39 10.53 -22.48
N THR A 118 -6.53 11.81 -22.86
CA THR A 118 -5.65 12.89 -22.39
C THR A 118 -5.82 13.12 -20.88
N GLN A 119 -7.05 13.12 -20.40
CA GLN A 119 -7.36 13.26 -18.98
C GLN A 119 -6.85 12.05 -18.17
N LEU A 120 -7.02 10.82 -18.68
CA LEU A 120 -6.49 9.63 -18.04
C LEU A 120 -4.96 9.63 -17.99
N THR A 121 -4.31 10.12 -19.03
CA THR A 121 -2.84 10.29 -19.05
C THR A 121 -2.40 11.32 -18.01
N GLN A 122 -3.12 12.42 -17.87
CA GLN A 122 -2.84 13.43 -16.85
C GLN A 122 -3.07 12.87 -15.45
N LEU A 123 -4.19 12.18 -15.21
CA LEU A 123 -4.48 11.51 -13.93
C LEU A 123 -3.34 10.57 -13.53
N LYS A 124 -2.87 9.75 -14.46
CA LYS A 124 -1.72 8.87 -14.23
C LYS A 124 -0.45 9.66 -13.86
N SER A 125 -0.15 10.73 -14.58
CA SER A 125 1.00 11.59 -14.30
C SER A 125 0.92 12.20 -12.90
N ASP A 126 -0.25 12.72 -12.52
CA ASP A 126 -0.48 13.35 -11.22
C ASP A 126 -0.42 12.33 -10.07
N LEU A 127 -0.85 11.09 -10.30
CA LEU A 127 -0.69 9.99 -9.36
C LEU A 127 0.78 9.69 -9.08
N TYR A 128 1.65 9.72 -10.10
CA TYR A 128 3.10 9.56 -9.89
C TYR A 128 3.75 10.78 -9.24
N ALA A 129 3.23 11.98 -9.49
CA ALA A 129 3.78 13.23 -8.96
C ALA A 129 3.40 13.51 -7.51
N ARG A 130 2.25 13.02 -7.07
CA ARG A 130 1.77 13.16 -5.67
C ARG A 130 2.21 11.93 -4.87
N PRO A 131 3.42 11.86 -4.44
CA PRO A 131 3.90 10.65 -3.82
C PRO A 131 3.41 10.56 -2.39
N PHE A 132 2.78 9.46 -2.04
CA PHE A 132 3.40 8.71 -0.99
C PHE A 132 4.81 8.32 -1.51
N LYS A 133 5.74 9.29 -1.53
CA LYS A 133 7.15 8.95 -1.57
C LYS A 133 7.37 8.22 -0.26
N VAL A 134 7.28 6.92 -0.31
CA VAL A 134 8.01 6.07 0.61
C VAL A 134 9.45 6.50 0.37
N ASN A 135 9.84 7.51 1.15
CA ASN A 135 11.19 8.03 1.09
C ASN A 135 12.07 6.81 1.34
N SER A 136 13.10 6.62 0.53
CA SER A 136 14.04 5.49 0.61
C SER A 136 14.70 5.30 2.00
N ARG A 137 14.28 6.06 3.00
CA ARG A 137 14.61 5.97 4.41
C ARG A 137 13.52 5.37 5.31
N CYS A 138 12.40 4.90 4.74
CA CYS A 138 11.50 4.05 5.50
C CYS A 138 12.17 2.67 5.58
N PHE A 139 13.02 2.51 6.57
CA PHE A 139 13.56 1.21 6.95
C PHE A 139 12.39 0.36 7.41
N ILE A 140 11.93 -0.53 6.55
CA ILE A 140 11.19 -1.70 6.98
C ILE A 140 12.26 -2.61 7.58
N CYS A 141 12.50 -2.44 8.88
CA CYS A 141 13.15 -3.50 9.65
C CYS A 141 12.13 -4.60 9.83
N CYS A 142 12.18 -5.65 9.00
CA CYS A 142 11.73 -6.99 9.36
C CYS A 142 12.87 -7.71 10.06
#